data_9d40fa1392fc6ae0ca7c2315bf28c0c8
#
_entry.id   9d40fa1392fc6ae0ca7c2315bf28c0c8
#
_cell.length_a   1.000
_cell.length_b   1.000
_cell.length_c   1.000
_cell.angle_alpha   90.00
_cell.angle_beta   90.00
_cell.angle_gamma   90.00
#
_symmetry.space_group_name_H-M   'P 1'
#
loop_
_entity.id
_entity.type
_entity.pdbx_description
1 polymer ?
#
loop_
_entity_poly.entity_id
_entity_poly.type
_entity_poly.pdbx_seq_one_letter_code
_entity_poly.pdbx_strand_id
1 'polypeptide(L)'
;MLYTAAYCPADDLIIMSDLFGLGMARTFGPVSTAIVLAHEYAHNVQNDVLGSGEGHAVADWELQADCLAGHWALDAYHRGLLSAEEVQAARTFVHWTGDDDFDSPGHHGTPDQRVGAFDHGYTGNWCPTSGLR
;
A
#
# COMPACT_ATOMS: atom_id res chain seq x y z
N MET A 1 -17.29 4.21 -7.34
CA MET A 1 -16.44 4.99 -6.46
C MET A 1 -15.44 5.79 -7.27
N LEU A 2 -15.44 7.10 -7.08
CA LEU A 2 -14.78 8.03 -7.99
C LEU A 2 -13.33 8.38 -7.61
N TYR A 3 -12.85 7.95 -6.46
CA TYR A 3 -11.55 8.38 -5.96
C TYR A 3 -10.78 7.22 -5.43
N THR A 4 -10.45 6.28 -6.26
CA THR A 4 -9.79 5.10 -5.74
C THR A 4 -8.80 4.55 -6.73
N ALA A 5 -7.94 3.71 -6.22
CA ALA A 5 -7.23 2.71 -6.96
C ALA A 5 -7.67 1.35 -6.42
N ALA A 6 -7.65 0.34 -7.26
CA ALA A 6 -7.98 -1.02 -6.87
C ALA A 6 -7.34 -2.02 -7.83
N TYR A 7 -6.90 -3.14 -7.29
CA TYR A 7 -6.60 -4.33 -8.06
C TYR A 7 -7.88 -5.15 -8.25
N CYS A 8 -8.15 -5.54 -9.49
CA CYS A 8 -9.33 -6.33 -9.87
C CYS A 8 -8.89 -7.76 -10.22
N PRO A 9 -9.03 -8.73 -9.31
CA PRO A 9 -8.54 -10.10 -9.55
C PRO A 9 -9.18 -10.80 -10.74
N ALA A 10 -10.46 -10.50 -11.02
CA ALA A 10 -11.19 -11.14 -12.12
C ALA A 10 -10.63 -10.80 -13.48
N ASP A 11 -10.11 -9.60 -13.64
CA ASP A 11 -9.60 -9.08 -14.91
C ASP A 11 -8.07 -8.94 -14.91
N ASP A 12 -7.43 -9.25 -13.79
CA ASP A 12 -5.99 -9.11 -13.56
C ASP A 12 -5.46 -7.74 -13.96
N LEU A 13 -6.12 -6.69 -13.47
CA LEU A 13 -5.74 -5.33 -13.78
C LEU A 13 -5.84 -4.39 -12.57
N ILE A 14 -5.06 -3.32 -12.61
CA ILE A 14 -5.12 -2.23 -11.65
C ILE A 14 -5.86 -1.07 -12.29
N ILE A 15 -6.84 -0.53 -11.58
CA ILE A 15 -7.61 0.66 -11.97
C ILE A 15 -7.23 1.79 -11.02
N MET A 16 -6.97 2.97 -11.58
CA MET A 16 -6.76 4.18 -10.77
C MET A 16 -7.56 5.33 -11.39
N SER A 17 -8.31 6.02 -10.56
CA SER A 17 -8.98 7.26 -10.96
C SER A 17 -7.94 8.37 -11.19
N ASP A 18 -8.04 9.07 -12.32
CA ASP A 18 -7.18 10.21 -12.62
C ASP A 18 -7.29 11.31 -11.56
N LEU A 19 -8.51 11.57 -11.08
CA LEU A 19 -8.73 12.57 -10.03
C LEU A 19 -8.04 12.19 -8.73
N PHE A 20 -8.11 10.93 -8.35
CA PHE A 20 -7.41 10.43 -7.17
C PHE A 20 -5.90 10.55 -7.35
N GLY A 21 -5.36 10.04 -8.45
CA GLY A 21 -3.92 10.06 -8.71
C GLY A 21 -3.34 11.48 -8.73
N LEU A 22 -4.00 12.40 -9.44
CA LEU A 22 -3.58 13.81 -9.50
C LEU A 22 -3.72 14.50 -8.15
N GLY A 23 -4.81 14.26 -7.41
CA GLY A 23 -5.03 14.84 -6.10
C GLY A 23 -3.95 14.43 -5.09
N MET A 24 -3.60 13.15 -5.08
CA MET A 24 -2.54 12.63 -4.21
C MET A 24 -1.17 13.18 -4.61
N ALA A 25 -0.86 13.21 -5.89
CA ALA A 25 0.40 13.76 -6.38
C ALA A 25 0.58 15.25 -6.04
N ARG A 26 -0.49 16.03 -6.08
CA ARG A 26 -0.46 17.45 -5.69
C ARG A 26 -0.30 17.65 -4.19
N THR A 27 -0.87 16.79 -3.38
CA THR A 27 -0.87 16.92 -1.91
C THR A 27 0.41 16.35 -1.29
N PHE A 28 0.86 15.20 -1.75
CA PHE A 28 1.95 14.42 -1.13
C PHE A 28 3.18 14.27 -2.04
N GLY A 29 3.11 14.77 -3.27
CA GLY A 29 4.15 14.57 -4.27
C GLY A 29 3.89 13.34 -5.16
N PRO A 30 4.57 13.24 -6.31
CA PRO A 30 4.38 12.15 -7.28
C PRO A 30 4.61 10.75 -6.71
N VAL A 31 5.44 10.61 -5.68
CA VAL A 31 5.71 9.33 -5.01
C VAL A 31 4.44 8.69 -4.45
N SER A 32 3.44 9.48 -4.05
CA SER A 32 2.17 8.96 -3.55
C SER A 32 1.46 8.09 -4.58
N THR A 33 1.45 8.50 -5.84
CA THR A 33 0.87 7.70 -6.94
C THR A 33 1.66 6.40 -7.14
N ALA A 34 2.98 6.45 -7.07
CA ALA A 34 3.81 5.27 -7.17
C ALA A 34 3.56 4.29 -6.01
N ILE A 35 3.38 4.79 -4.80
CA ILE A 35 3.06 3.96 -3.63
C ILE A 35 1.69 3.31 -3.76
N VAL A 36 0.69 4.03 -4.25
CA VAL A 36 -0.63 3.44 -4.54
C VAL A 36 -0.50 2.29 -5.53
N LEU A 37 0.22 2.50 -6.63
CA LEU A 37 0.43 1.44 -7.62
C LEU A 37 1.19 0.25 -7.03
N ALA A 38 2.20 0.49 -6.20
CA ALA A 38 2.94 -0.58 -5.53
C ALA A 38 2.04 -1.39 -4.58
N HIS A 39 1.16 -0.72 -3.85
CA HIS A 39 0.17 -1.36 -2.96
C HIS A 39 -0.81 -2.22 -3.78
N GLU A 40 -1.38 -1.68 -4.85
CA GLU A 40 -2.32 -2.45 -5.69
C GLU A 40 -1.63 -3.60 -6.41
N TYR A 41 -0.38 -3.41 -6.85
CA TYR A 41 0.43 -4.50 -7.40
C TYR A 41 0.72 -5.58 -6.35
N ALA A 42 0.89 -5.20 -5.09
CA ALA A 42 1.02 -6.18 -4.01
C ALA A 42 -0.23 -7.07 -3.89
N HIS A 43 -1.42 -6.53 -4.09
CA HIS A 43 -2.65 -7.34 -4.16
C HIS A 43 -2.64 -8.32 -5.33
N ASN A 44 -2.09 -7.93 -6.47
CA ASN A 44 -1.88 -8.86 -7.58
C ASN A 44 -0.94 -10.01 -7.16
N VAL A 45 0.19 -9.70 -6.54
CA VAL A 45 1.13 -10.71 -6.04
C VAL A 45 0.48 -11.63 -5.02
N GLN A 46 -0.28 -11.08 -4.09
CA GLN A 46 -1.05 -11.87 -3.12
C GLN A 46 -2.01 -12.84 -3.82
N ASN A 47 -2.76 -12.34 -4.79
CA ASN A 47 -3.71 -13.16 -5.54
C ASN A 47 -3.02 -14.31 -6.27
N ASP A 48 -1.88 -14.04 -6.89
CA ASP A 48 -1.13 -15.05 -7.66
C ASP A 48 -0.49 -16.12 -6.76
N VAL A 49 0.00 -15.71 -5.58
CA VAL A 49 0.78 -16.58 -4.70
C VAL A 49 -0.08 -17.25 -3.63
N LEU A 50 -1.06 -16.51 -3.07
CA LEU A 50 -1.84 -16.92 -1.90
C LEU A 50 -3.33 -17.13 -2.22
N GLY A 51 -3.77 -16.79 -3.42
CA GLY A 51 -5.18 -16.84 -3.81
C GLY A 51 -5.95 -15.60 -3.41
N SER A 52 -7.28 -15.72 -3.30
CA SER A 52 -8.20 -14.59 -3.18
C SER A 52 -8.20 -13.85 -1.83
N GLY A 53 -7.37 -14.25 -0.89
CA GLY A 53 -7.38 -13.69 0.47
C GLY A 53 -8.48 -14.27 1.37
N GLU A 54 -9.23 -15.23 0.89
CA GLU A 54 -10.26 -15.92 1.68
C GLU A 54 -9.63 -16.55 2.94
N GLY A 55 -10.25 -16.31 4.09
CA GLY A 55 -9.71 -16.77 5.38
C GLY A 55 -8.73 -15.81 6.05
N HIS A 56 -8.35 -14.73 5.41
CA HIS A 56 -7.51 -13.67 6.01
C HIS A 56 -8.38 -12.47 6.43
N ALA A 57 -8.03 -11.85 7.56
CA ALA A 57 -8.65 -10.58 7.94
C ALA A 57 -8.28 -9.50 6.92
N VAL A 58 -9.23 -8.62 6.58
CA VAL A 58 -8.99 -7.54 5.60
C VAL A 58 -7.79 -6.69 6.01
N ALA A 59 -7.70 -6.29 7.29
CA ALA A 59 -6.58 -5.49 7.77
C ALA A 59 -5.23 -6.21 7.60
N ASP A 60 -5.15 -7.49 7.88
CA ASP A 60 -3.92 -8.26 7.69
C ASP A 60 -3.50 -8.30 6.22
N TRP A 61 -4.47 -8.46 5.31
CA TRP A 61 -4.24 -8.48 3.88
C TRP A 61 -3.71 -7.13 3.38
N GLU A 62 -4.32 -6.05 3.85
CA GLU A 62 -3.92 -4.69 3.51
C GLU A 62 -2.54 -4.32 4.08
N LEU A 63 -2.25 -4.71 5.32
CA LEU A 63 -0.96 -4.43 5.93
C LEU A 63 0.17 -5.21 5.27
N GLN A 64 -0.08 -6.43 4.82
CA GLN A 64 0.90 -7.16 4.01
C GLN A 64 1.16 -6.41 2.69
N ALA A 65 0.14 -5.87 2.05
CA ALA A 65 0.32 -5.08 0.84
C ALA A 65 1.14 -3.80 1.10
N ASP A 66 0.92 -3.13 2.23
CA ASP A 66 1.73 -1.97 2.63
C ASP A 66 3.19 -2.38 2.87
N CYS A 67 3.42 -3.52 3.50
CA CYS A 67 4.77 -4.07 3.69
C CYS A 67 5.47 -4.34 2.36
N LEU A 68 4.78 -4.95 1.40
CA LEU A 68 5.32 -5.20 0.06
C LEU A 68 5.59 -3.89 -0.69
N ALA A 69 4.75 -2.88 -0.52
CA ALA A 69 5.01 -1.54 -1.06
C ALA A 69 6.27 -0.92 -0.42
N GLY A 70 6.52 -1.17 0.86
CA GLY A 70 7.76 -0.80 1.54
C GLY A 70 8.99 -1.45 0.92
N HIS A 71 8.91 -2.71 0.57
CA HIS A 71 9.99 -3.41 -0.17
C HIS A 71 10.25 -2.76 -1.53
N TRP A 72 9.19 -2.42 -2.26
CA TRP A 72 9.33 -1.71 -3.51
C TRP A 72 10.06 -0.37 -3.32
N ALA A 73 9.69 0.39 -2.29
CA ALA A 73 10.31 1.68 -1.99
C ALA A 73 11.80 1.54 -1.63
N LEU A 74 12.16 0.48 -0.91
CA LEU A 74 13.56 0.17 -0.60
C LEU A 74 14.36 -0.10 -1.87
N ASP A 75 13.86 -0.94 -2.77
CA ASP A 75 14.50 -1.21 -4.05
C ASP A 75 14.63 0.07 -4.88
N ALA A 76 13.56 0.85 -4.98
CA ALA A 76 13.56 2.11 -5.72
C ALA A 76 14.57 3.12 -5.16
N TYR A 77 14.69 3.21 -3.83
CA TYR A 77 15.69 4.05 -3.17
C TYR A 77 17.12 3.59 -3.52
N HIS A 78 17.40 2.29 -3.40
CA HIS A 78 18.73 1.75 -3.72
C HIS A 78 19.11 1.92 -5.19
N ARG A 79 18.11 1.92 -6.07
CA ARG A 79 18.33 2.13 -7.51
C ARG A 79 18.38 3.61 -7.90
N GLY A 80 18.28 4.52 -6.94
CA GLY A 80 18.32 5.96 -7.19
C GLY A 80 17.04 6.54 -7.81
N LEU A 81 15.93 5.79 -7.78
CA LEU A 81 14.63 6.24 -8.30
C LEU A 81 13.86 7.10 -7.30
N LEU A 82 14.14 6.95 -6.01
CA LEU A 82 13.55 7.74 -4.94
C LEU A 82 14.66 8.37 -4.09
N SER A 83 14.48 9.64 -3.71
CA SER A 83 15.30 10.31 -2.71
C SER A 83 14.83 9.95 -1.29
N ALA A 84 15.64 10.26 -0.28
CA ALA A 84 15.26 10.11 1.12
C ALA A 84 14.03 10.95 1.47
N GLU A 85 13.92 12.16 0.91
CA GLU A 85 12.76 13.04 1.08
C GLU A 85 11.50 12.44 0.47
N GLU A 86 11.61 11.80 -0.68
CA GLU A 86 10.48 11.12 -1.33
C GLU A 86 10.03 9.89 -0.53
N VAL A 87 10.95 9.14 0.06
CA VAL A 87 10.59 8.05 0.97
C VAL A 87 9.83 8.59 2.18
N GLN A 88 10.26 9.72 2.74
CA GLN A 88 9.54 10.35 3.86
C GLN A 88 8.15 10.83 3.43
N ALA A 89 8.02 11.39 2.25
CA ALA A 89 6.72 11.78 1.69
C ALA A 89 5.81 10.55 1.48
N ALA A 90 6.36 9.43 1.05
CA ALA A 90 5.65 8.16 0.94
C ALA A 90 5.10 7.70 2.31
N ARG A 91 5.91 7.77 3.36
CA ARG A 91 5.47 7.42 4.72
C ARG A 91 4.34 8.33 5.22
N THR A 92 4.44 9.62 4.98
CA THR A 92 3.39 10.60 5.31
C THR A 92 2.09 10.26 4.59
N PHE A 93 2.17 9.93 3.32
CA PHE A 93 1.01 9.51 2.54
C PHE A 93 0.39 8.21 3.07
N VAL A 94 1.19 7.19 3.33
CA VAL A 94 0.70 5.91 3.89
C VAL A 94 -0.01 6.14 5.23
N HIS A 95 0.54 6.97 6.10
CA HIS A 95 -0.10 7.35 7.37
C HIS A 95 -1.48 7.99 7.11
N TRP A 96 -1.55 8.91 6.17
CA TRP A 96 -2.80 9.60 5.82
C TRP A 96 -3.89 8.63 5.32
N THR A 97 -3.53 7.52 4.69
CA THR A 97 -4.49 6.55 4.16
C THR A 97 -5.11 5.65 5.22
N GLY A 98 -4.58 5.61 6.43
CA GLY A 98 -5.13 4.83 7.53
C GLY A 98 -6.40 5.46 8.10
N ASP A 99 -7.16 4.66 8.84
CA ASP A 99 -8.37 5.10 9.54
C ASP A 99 -8.52 4.40 10.88
N ASP A 100 -9.35 4.96 11.77
CA ASP A 100 -9.66 4.40 13.08
C ASP A 100 -11.07 3.78 13.13
N ASP A 101 -11.70 3.58 11.99
CA ASP A 101 -13.03 2.95 11.88
C ASP A 101 -12.91 1.43 11.82
N PHE A 102 -12.70 0.83 12.97
CA PHE A 102 -12.51 -0.62 13.12
C PHE A 102 -13.74 -1.45 12.72
N ASP A 103 -14.92 -0.84 12.70
CA ASP A 103 -16.18 -1.51 12.36
C ASP A 103 -16.47 -1.46 10.86
N SER A 104 -15.74 -0.66 10.11
CA SER A 104 -15.90 -0.56 8.67
C SER A 104 -15.43 -1.84 7.97
N PRO A 105 -16.21 -2.42 7.05
CA PRO A 105 -15.75 -3.54 6.22
C PRO A 105 -14.52 -3.19 5.37
N GLY A 106 -14.33 -1.90 5.07
CA GLY A 106 -13.18 -1.39 4.31
C GLY A 106 -12.00 -0.93 5.17
N HIS A 107 -12.00 -1.28 6.48
CA HIS A 107 -10.88 -0.90 7.35
C HIS A 107 -9.58 -1.55 6.89
N HIS A 108 -8.60 -0.71 6.53
CA HIS A 108 -7.31 -1.12 5.97
C HIS A 108 -6.17 -1.11 6.99
N GLY A 109 -6.45 -0.74 8.23
CA GLY A 109 -5.49 -0.51 9.29
C GLY A 109 -5.47 0.94 9.75
N THR A 110 -5.04 1.17 10.99
CA THR A 110 -4.84 2.53 11.52
C THR A 110 -3.68 3.22 10.80
N PRO A 111 -3.59 4.56 10.87
CA PRO A 111 -2.42 5.27 10.37
C PRO A 111 -1.08 4.69 10.83
N ASP A 112 -0.95 4.41 12.12
CA ASP A 112 0.28 3.85 12.68
C ASP A 112 0.54 2.40 12.25
N GLN A 113 -0.50 1.58 12.14
CA GLN A 113 -0.37 0.22 11.63
C GLN A 113 0.11 0.20 10.18
N ARG A 114 -0.45 1.05 9.34
CA ARG A 114 -0.07 1.13 7.93
C ARG A 114 1.37 1.60 7.75
N VAL A 115 1.78 2.66 8.46
CA VAL A 115 3.19 3.12 8.43
C VAL A 115 4.11 2.06 9.00
N GLY A 116 3.74 1.41 10.09
CA GLY A 116 4.53 0.33 10.69
C GLY A 116 4.75 -0.83 9.71
N ALA A 117 3.72 -1.23 8.98
CA ALA A 117 3.82 -2.27 7.96
C ALA A 117 4.73 -1.84 6.80
N PHE A 118 4.56 -0.63 6.30
CA PHE A 118 5.42 -0.06 5.26
C PHE A 118 6.89 -0.02 5.72
N ASP A 119 7.16 0.47 6.91
CA ASP A 119 8.51 0.55 7.48
C ASP A 119 9.12 -0.85 7.66
N HIS A 120 8.32 -1.82 8.06
CA HIS A 120 8.76 -3.21 8.18
C HIS A 120 9.31 -3.74 6.85
N GLY A 121 8.60 -3.50 5.75
CA GLY A 121 9.06 -3.84 4.40
C GLY A 121 10.26 -3.00 3.94
N TYR A 122 10.22 -1.70 4.21
CA TYR A 122 11.30 -0.78 3.83
C TYR A 122 12.63 -1.10 4.51
N THR A 123 12.61 -1.74 5.67
CA THR A 123 13.83 -2.25 6.33
C THR A 123 14.26 -3.63 5.85
N GLY A 124 13.59 -4.18 4.85
CA GLY A 124 13.97 -5.45 4.22
C GLY A 124 13.44 -6.70 4.92
N ASN A 125 12.54 -6.54 5.89
CA ASN A 125 11.97 -7.67 6.62
C ASN A 125 10.91 -8.40 5.79
N TRP A 126 10.75 -9.69 6.07
CA TRP A 126 9.70 -10.50 5.46
C TRP A 126 8.30 -9.93 5.75
N CYS A 127 7.41 -10.00 4.76
CA CYS A 127 6.04 -9.52 4.89
C CYS A 127 5.09 -10.70 5.21
N PRO A 128 4.76 -10.91 6.49
CA PRO A 128 3.88 -12.01 6.87
C PRO A 128 2.41 -11.73 6.51
N THR A 129 1.61 -12.80 6.44
CA THR A 129 0.16 -12.69 6.19
C THR A 129 -0.63 -12.25 7.42
N SER A 130 -0.01 -12.19 8.57
CA SER A 130 -0.58 -11.69 9.83
C SER A 130 0.53 -11.23 10.77
N GLY A 131 0.15 -10.53 11.83
CA GLY A 131 1.10 -10.11 12.88
C GLY A 131 1.71 -8.72 12.65
N LEU A 132 1.29 -7.99 11.63
CA LEU A 132 1.74 -6.61 11.38
C LEU A 132 0.87 -5.56 12.09
N ARG A 133 -0.23 -5.98 12.70
CA ARG A 133 -1.10 -5.09 13.47
C ARG A 133 -0.51 -4.69 14.80
#